data_fc67af47f4800909e1a37f663af291f4
#
_entry.id   fc67af47f4800909e1a37f663af291f4
#
_cell.length_a   1.000
_cell.length_b   1.000
_cell.length_c   1.000
_cell.angle_alpha   90.00
_cell.angle_beta   90.00
_cell.angle_gamma   90.00
#
_symmetry.space_group_name_H-M   'P 1'
#
loop_
_entity.id
_entity.type
_entity.pdbx_description
1 polymer ?
#
loop_
_entity_poly.entity_id
_entity_poly.type
_entity_poly.pdbx_seq_one_letter_code
_entity_poly.pdbx_strand_id
1 'polypeptide(L)'
;MSDISGKLSVKSNLIVMSQLSQNRIHKFSIKFDNKDILDFQNLLDLRKISKVTISGEIFAEGSQNWLLNAKVGASITQACVVTTDDVNTRIDQDIVRHYFADLETHEENFSGEEDLDADAEHIPDEINLLDLTLETITLNINDFPRKDGIVIEPVLSAPEGVKPLTDDAVKPFAGLAGLRDKLKE
;
A
#
# COMPACT_ATOMS: atom_id res chain seq x y z
N MET A 1 -9.13 4.86 -36.37
CA MET A 1 -8.09 4.75 -35.35
C MET A 1 -8.10 3.31 -34.89
N SER A 2 -7.15 2.53 -35.37
CA SER A 2 -7.04 1.08 -35.04
C SER A 2 -6.59 0.94 -33.60
N ASP A 3 -7.35 0.16 -32.84
CA ASP A 3 -7.12 -0.18 -31.45
C ASP A 3 -5.79 -0.96 -31.34
N ILE A 4 -4.72 -0.30 -30.83
CA ILE A 4 -3.36 -0.87 -30.68
C ILE A 4 -3.22 -1.59 -29.32
N SER A 5 -4.34 -1.97 -28.71
CA SER A 5 -4.38 -2.63 -27.42
C SER A 5 -4.20 -4.15 -27.58
N GLY A 6 -3.02 -4.67 -27.29
CA GLY A 6 -2.76 -6.11 -27.18
C GLY A 6 -3.04 -6.59 -25.76
N LYS A 7 -4.00 -7.51 -25.59
CA LYS A 7 -4.17 -8.21 -24.29
C LYS A 7 -3.01 -9.19 -24.14
N LEU A 8 -2.14 -8.96 -23.14
CA LEU A 8 -1.12 -9.93 -22.77
C LEU A 8 -1.81 -11.23 -22.34
N SER A 9 -1.49 -12.33 -23.03
CA SER A 9 -1.87 -13.67 -22.59
C SER A 9 -0.91 -14.06 -21.45
N VAL A 10 -1.17 -13.56 -20.25
CA VAL A 10 -0.36 -13.90 -19.07
C VAL A 10 -0.74 -15.32 -18.66
N LYS A 11 0.01 -16.31 -19.15
CA LYS A 11 -0.10 -17.72 -18.72
C LYS A 11 0.61 -17.97 -17.37
N SER A 12 1.36 -17.01 -16.89
CA SER A 12 2.06 -16.98 -15.61
C SER A 12 1.87 -15.60 -15.00
N ASN A 13 2.02 -15.47 -13.70
CA ASN A 13 1.96 -14.17 -12.98
C ASN A 13 3.16 -13.26 -13.31
N LEU A 14 3.86 -13.50 -14.44
CA LEU A 14 5.09 -12.84 -14.85
C LEU A 14 4.87 -12.05 -16.15
N ILE A 15 5.40 -10.84 -16.18
CA ILE A 15 5.55 -10.02 -17.40
C ILE A 15 7.03 -10.03 -17.74
N VAL A 16 7.39 -10.66 -18.87
CA VAL A 16 8.77 -10.71 -19.36
C VAL A 16 9.03 -9.45 -20.19
N MET A 17 9.93 -8.59 -19.72
CA MET A 17 10.17 -7.26 -20.32
C MET A 17 10.68 -7.35 -21.76
N SER A 18 11.53 -8.32 -22.08
CA SER A 18 12.06 -8.53 -23.43
C SER A 18 11.01 -8.91 -24.48
N GLN A 19 9.80 -9.32 -24.06
CA GLN A 19 8.69 -9.67 -24.94
C GLN A 19 7.75 -8.49 -25.21
N LEU A 20 7.96 -7.37 -24.52
CA LEU A 20 7.11 -6.20 -24.68
C LEU A 20 7.52 -5.37 -25.91
N SER A 21 6.55 -4.93 -26.67
CA SER A 21 6.76 -4.02 -27.80
C SER A 21 6.61 -2.57 -27.33
N GLN A 22 7.60 -1.73 -27.60
CA GLN A 22 7.58 -0.31 -27.23
C GLN A 22 6.45 0.50 -27.91
N ASN A 23 5.93 0.00 -29.01
CA ASN A 23 4.89 0.71 -29.77
C ASN A 23 3.46 0.34 -29.37
N ARG A 24 3.29 -0.38 -28.25
CA ARG A 24 1.96 -0.87 -27.81
C ARG A 24 1.77 -0.71 -26.32
N ILE A 25 0.52 -0.51 -25.93
CA ILE A 25 0.08 -0.62 -24.54
C ILE A 25 -0.27 -2.09 -24.28
N HIS A 26 0.38 -2.67 -23.27
CA HIS A 26 0.18 -4.05 -22.87
C HIS A 26 -0.73 -4.11 -21.65
N LYS A 27 -1.99 -4.52 -21.85
CA LYS A 27 -2.98 -4.63 -20.77
C LYS A 27 -2.97 -6.03 -20.17
N PHE A 28 -3.08 -6.10 -18.86
CA PHE A 28 -3.19 -7.35 -18.12
C PHE A 28 -4.32 -7.31 -17.09
N SER A 29 -4.83 -8.47 -16.74
CA SER A 29 -5.80 -8.63 -15.66
C SER A 29 -5.71 -10.06 -15.13
N ILE A 30 -5.36 -10.20 -13.87
CA ILE A 30 -5.15 -11.50 -13.21
C ILE A 30 -6.10 -11.61 -12.02
N LYS A 31 -6.67 -12.80 -11.90
CA LYS A 31 -7.32 -13.28 -10.68
C LYS A 31 -6.48 -14.44 -10.17
N PHE A 32 -6.04 -14.34 -8.95
CA PHE A 32 -5.20 -15.35 -8.32
C PHE A 32 -6.02 -16.60 -8.01
N ASP A 33 -5.37 -17.73 -8.08
CA ASP A 33 -5.99 -19.03 -7.76
C ASP A 33 -6.08 -19.25 -6.24
N ASN A 34 -6.69 -20.36 -5.85
CA ASN A 34 -6.89 -20.68 -4.42
C ASN A 34 -5.56 -20.95 -3.70
N LYS A 35 -4.54 -21.40 -4.42
CA LYS A 35 -3.22 -21.66 -3.85
C LYS A 35 -2.52 -20.35 -3.53
N ASP A 36 -2.45 -19.42 -4.49
CA ASP A 36 -1.87 -18.10 -4.31
C ASP A 36 -2.57 -17.35 -3.15
N ILE A 37 -3.91 -17.45 -3.10
CA ILE A 37 -4.72 -16.82 -2.03
C ILE A 37 -4.38 -17.43 -0.66
N LEU A 38 -4.18 -18.74 -0.57
CA LEU A 38 -3.81 -19.39 0.68
C LEU A 38 -2.39 -19.01 1.11
N ASP A 39 -1.45 -18.91 0.15
CA ASP A 39 -0.10 -18.47 0.42
C ASP A 39 -0.09 -17.00 0.93
N PHE A 40 -0.88 -16.09 0.35
CA PHE A 40 -1.06 -14.73 0.86
C PHE A 40 -1.65 -14.73 2.27
N GLN A 41 -2.67 -15.53 2.53
CA GLN A 41 -3.30 -15.62 3.84
C GLN A 41 -2.30 -16.04 4.93
N ASN A 42 -1.46 -17.04 4.64
CA ASN A 42 -0.45 -17.54 5.57
C ASN A 42 0.70 -16.55 5.78
N LEU A 43 1.20 -15.92 4.70
CA LEU A 43 2.30 -14.96 4.78
C LEU A 43 1.92 -13.70 5.56
N LEU A 44 0.67 -13.25 5.43
CA LEU A 44 0.17 -12.02 6.05
C LEU A 44 -0.53 -12.25 7.39
N ASP A 45 -0.54 -13.50 7.88
CA ASP A 45 -1.23 -13.91 9.12
C ASP A 45 -2.69 -13.41 9.20
N LEU A 46 -3.42 -13.54 8.08
CA LEU A 46 -4.80 -13.09 7.98
C LEU A 46 -5.77 -14.20 8.35
N ARG A 47 -6.87 -13.87 9.02
CA ARG A 47 -7.97 -14.82 9.22
C ARG A 47 -8.58 -15.26 7.91
N LYS A 48 -8.70 -14.34 6.97
CA LYS A 48 -9.23 -14.61 5.64
C LYS A 48 -8.75 -13.55 4.64
N ILE A 49 -8.49 -13.99 3.42
CA ILE A 49 -8.32 -13.11 2.26
C ILE A 49 -9.14 -13.66 1.09
N SER A 50 -9.70 -12.77 0.28
CA SER A 50 -10.51 -13.14 -0.87
C SER A 50 -10.58 -12.01 -1.90
N LYS A 51 -11.08 -12.32 -3.09
CA LYS A 51 -11.26 -11.35 -4.20
C LYS A 51 -9.96 -10.61 -4.52
N VAL A 52 -8.83 -11.33 -4.47
CA VAL A 52 -7.53 -10.78 -4.83
C VAL A 52 -7.43 -10.68 -6.34
N THR A 53 -7.15 -9.48 -6.82
CA THR A 53 -7.04 -9.17 -8.24
C THR A 53 -5.98 -8.12 -8.47
N ILE A 54 -5.29 -8.20 -9.60
CA ILE A 54 -4.47 -7.12 -10.13
C ILE A 54 -4.84 -6.91 -11.59
N SER A 55 -5.00 -5.67 -12.00
CA SER A 55 -5.24 -5.31 -13.40
C SER A 55 -4.60 -3.97 -13.71
N GLY A 56 -4.12 -3.83 -14.93
CA GLY A 56 -3.43 -2.62 -15.33
C GLY A 56 -2.87 -2.69 -16.73
N GLU A 57 -1.94 -1.80 -16.97
CA GLU A 57 -1.26 -1.67 -18.26
C GLU A 57 0.22 -1.29 -18.03
N ILE A 58 1.07 -1.76 -18.95
CA ILE A 58 2.47 -1.36 -19.03
C ILE A 58 2.75 -0.88 -20.45
N PHE A 59 3.45 0.23 -20.59
CA PHE A 59 3.80 0.84 -21.85
C PHE A 59 5.13 1.57 -21.79
N ALA A 60 5.77 1.76 -22.94
CA ALA A 60 7.02 2.46 -23.03
C ALA A 60 6.84 3.97 -22.73
N GLU A 61 7.73 4.50 -21.92
CA GLU A 61 7.86 5.90 -21.59
C GLU A 61 9.17 6.45 -22.19
N GLY A 62 9.05 7.24 -23.25
CA GLY A 62 10.21 7.67 -24.03
C GLY A 62 10.82 6.54 -24.85
N SER A 63 12.16 6.50 -24.96
CA SER A 63 12.89 5.58 -25.85
C SER A 63 13.31 4.27 -25.18
N GLN A 64 13.49 4.25 -23.87
CA GLN A 64 14.09 3.12 -23.15
C GLN A 64 13.36 2.78 -21.84
N ASN A 65 12.48 3.64 -21.34
CA ASN A 65 11.83 3.47 -20.05
C ASN A 65 10.45 2.87 -20.20
N TRP A 66 9.89 2.40 -19.09
CA TRP A 66 8.56 1.81 -19.04
C TRP A 66 7.76 2.35 -17.86
N LEU A 67 6.47 2.54 -18.07
CA LEU A 67 5.52 2.92 -17.03
C LEU A 67 4.50 1.80 -16.85
N LEU A 68 4.36 1.34 -15.61
CA LEU A 68 3.33 0.40 -15.19
C LEU A 68 2.31 1.14 -14.35
N ASN A 69 1.06 1.10 -14.80
CA ASN A 69 -0.11 1.56 -14.05
C ASN A 69 -1.00 0.36 -13.74
N ALA A 70 -1.23 0.08 -12.48
CA ALA A 70 -2.05 -1.05 -12.07
C ALA A 70 -2.97 -0.69 -10.90
N LYS A 71 -3.96 -1.56 -10.69
CA LYS A 71 -4.85 -1.52 -9.55
C LYS A 71 -4.93 -2.90 -8.90
N VAL A 72 -4.66 -2.93 -7.61
CA VAL A 72 -4.80 -4.11 -6.76
C VAL A 72 -6.08 -4.00 -5.96
N GLY A 73 -6.83 -5.10 -5.92
CA GLY A 73 -8.02 -5.23 -5.09
C GLY A 73 -7.94 -6.47 -4.22
N ALA A 74 -8.25 -6.36 -2.92
CA ALA A 74 -8.34 -7.48 -2.00
C ALA A 74 -9.38 -7.22 -0.91
N SER A 75 -10.05 -8.27 -0.43
CA SER A 75 -10.88 -8.23 0.77
C SER A 75 -10.24 -9.08 1.85
N ILE A 76 -9.88 -8.47 2.97
CA ILE A 76 -9.17 -9.11 4.08
C ILE A 76 -10.03 -9.12 5.34
N THR A 77 -9.80 -10.11 6.19
CA THR A 77 -10.37 -10.21 7.54
C THR A 77 -9.25 -10.37 8.55
N GLN A 78 -9.18 -9.47 9.50
CA GLN A 78 -8.19 -9.45 10.59
C GLN A 78 -8.90 -9.56 11.94
N ALA A 79 -8.17 -9.94 12.99
CA ALA A 79 -8.68 -9.88 14.35
C ALA A 79 -8.63 -8.46 14.88
N CYS A 80 -9.71 -7.96 15.47
CA CYS A 80 -9.68 -6.73 16.23
C CYS A 80 -8.65 -6.83 17.38
N VAL A 81 -7.76 -5.85 17.50
CA VAL A 81 -6.71 -5.85 18.55
C VAL A 81 -7.28 -5.71 19.98
N VAL A 82 -8.52 -5.30 20.12
CA VAL A 82 -9.18 -5.11 21.44
C VAL A 82 -10.11 -6.27 21.79
N THR A 83 -10.95 -6.69 20.85
CA THR A 83 -12.03 -7.66 21.12
C THR A 83 -11.81 -9.02 20.49
N THR A 84 -10.78 -9.14 19.63
CA THR A 84 -10.56 -10.32 18.79
C THR A 84 -11.66 -10.66 17.79
N ASP A 85 -12.68 -9.82 17.66
CA ASP A 85 -13.74 -9.96 16.63
C ASP A 85 -13.17 -9.78 15.23
N ASP A 86 -13.93 -10.24 14.23
CA ASP A 86 -13.57 -10.06 12.84
C ASP A 86 -13.73 -8.60 12.39
N VAL A 87 -12.67 -8.06 11.81
CA VAL A 87 -12.63 -6.76 11.12
C VAL A 87 -12.41 -7.02 9.63
N ASN A 88 -13.40 -6.65 8.83
CA ASN A 88 -13.34 -6.80 7.39
C ASN A 88 -12.92 -5.49 6.74
N THR A 89 -11.86 -5.54 5.93
CA THR A 89 -11.34 -4.37 5.21
C THR A 89 -11.29 -4.67 3.72
N ARG A 90 -11.66 -3.69 2.90
CA ARG A 90 -11.45 -3.72 1.46
C ARG A 90 -10.25 -2.85 1.11
N ILE A 91 -9.30 -3.43 0.38
CA ILE A 91 -8.15 -2.74 -0.20
C ILE A 91 -8.43 -2.58 -1.69
N ASP A 92 -8.38 -1.36 -2.18
CA ASP A 92 -8.43 -1.00 -3.60
C ASP A 92 -7.37 0.08 -3.82
N GLN A 93 -6.15 -0.34 -4.19
CA GLN A 93 -4.98 0.52 -4.29
C GLN A 93 -4.51 0.64 -5.74
N ASP A 94 -4.27 1.86 -6.17
CA ASP A 94 -3.62 2.15 -7.43
C ASP A 94 -2.09 2.13 -7.26
N ILE A 95 -1.39 1.57 -8.24
CA ILE A 95 0.06 1.42 -8.29
C ILE A 95 0.57 2.13 -9.54
N VAL A 96 1.61 2.90 -9.36
CA VAL A 96 2.42 3.48 -10.44
C VAL A 96 3.86 3.04 -10.21
N ARG A 97 4.54 2.52 -11.24
CA ARG A 97 5.97 2.15 -11.19
C ARG A 97 6.65 2.65 -12.46
N HIS A 98 7.73 3.39 -12.27
CA HIS A 98 8.58 3.85 -13.34
C HIS A 98 9.83 2.98 -13.43
N TYR A 99 10.05 2.34 -14.57
CA TYR A 99 11.22 1.50 -14.83
C TYR A 99 12.17 2.21 -15.78
N PHE A 100 13.38 2.48 -15.30
CA PHE A 100 14.41 3.20 -16.04
C PHE A 100 15.53 2.26 -16.51
N ALA A 101 15.97 2.43 -17.76
CA ALA A 101 17.11 1.70 -18.29
C ALA A 101 18.43 2.15 -17.63
N ASP A 102 18.51 3.42 -17.24
CA ASP A 102 19.64 4.04 -16.56
C ASP A 102 19.12 4.90 -15.40
N LEU A 103 19.06 4.30 -14.22
CA LEU A 103 18.56 4.95 -13.02
C LEU A 103 19.56 5.99 -12.48
N GLU A 104 20.88 5.74 -12.62
CA GLU A 104 21.92 6.64 -12.13
C GLU A 104 21.84 8.01 -12.85
N THR A 105 21.68 7.99 -14.17
CA THR A 105 21.53 9.23 -14.97
C THR A 105 20.21 9.94 -14.64
N HIS A 106 19.18 9.22 -14.24
CA HIS A 106 17.91 9.81 -13.82
C HIS A 106 18.07 10.55 -12.50
N GLU A 107 18.71 9.95 -11.50
CA GLU A 107 18.97 10.56 -10.20
C GLU A 107 19.86 11.81 -10.29
N GLU A 108 20.88 11.81 -11.15
CA GLU A 108 21.77 12.97 -11.36
C GLU A 108 21.07 14.19 -11.95
N ASN A 109 20.02 13.99 -12.75
CA ASN A 109 19.26 15.07 -13.39
C ASN A 109 18.21 15.68 -12.48
N PHE A 110 17.88 15.03 -11.36
CA PHE A 110 16.96 15.53 -10.34
C PHE A 110 17.75 16.20 -9.21
N SER A 111 17.94 17.51 -9.31
CA SER A 111 18.69 18.32 -8.33
C SER A 111 17.86 18.87 -7.17
N GLY A 112 16.70 18.27 -6.86
CA GLY A 112 15.81 18.67 -5.76
C GLY A 112 15.55 17.53 -4.78
N GLU A 113 15.73 17.78 -3.49
CA GLU A 113 15.48 16.82 -2.41
C GLU A 113 14.00 16.37 -2.32
N GLU A 114 13.09 16.96 -3.10
CA GLU A 114 11.63 16.71 -3.00
C GLU A 114 11.08 15.76 -4.09
N ASP A 115 11.88 15.37 -5.10
CA ASP A 115 11.38 14.65 -6.27
C ASP A 115 12.21 13.38 -6.63
N LEU A 116 12.83 12.73 -5.67
CA LEU A 116 13.22 11.33 -5.88
C LEU A 116 11.92 10.56 -6.03
N ASP A 117 11.62 10.18 -7.27
CA ASP A 117 10.46 9.35 -7.57
C ASP A 117 10.63 8.02 -6.82
N ALA A 118 9.98 7.92 -5.65
CA ALA A 118 10.06 6.75 -4.78
C ALA A 118 9.61 5.47 -5.48
N ASP A 119 8.93 5.63 -6.63
CA ASP A 119 8.43 4.55 -7.48
C ASP A 119 9.35 4.28 -8.69
N ALA A 120 10.56 4.86 -8.72
CA ALA A 120 11.56 4.65 -9.77
C ALA A 120 12.38 3.39 -9.51
N GLU A 121 12.41 2.47 -10.47
CA GLU A 121 13.14 1.21 -10.38
C GLU A 121 13.97 0.97 -11.64
N HIS A 122 15.03 0.17 -11.53
CA HIS A 122 15.74 -0.34 -12.69
C HIS A 122 14.87 -1.36 -13.44
N ILE A 123 14.93 -1.37 -14.78
CA ILE A 123 14.17 -2.34 -15.59
C ILE A 123 14.60 -3.76 -15.23
N PRO A 124 13.72 -4.60 -14.66
CA PRO A 124 14.02 -5.99 -14.37
C PRO A 124 13.89 -6.84 -15.65
N ASP A 125 14.41 -8.07 -15.64
CA ASP A 125 14.16 -9.02 -16.72
C ASP A 125 12.67 -9.40 -16.80
N GLU A 126 12.03 -9.52 -15.64
CA GLU A 126 10.60 -9.86 -15.51
C GLU A 126 9.97 -9.17 -14.30
N ILE A 127 8.70 -8.81 -14.42
CA ILE A 127 7.88 -8.28 -13.33
C ILE A 127 6.97 -9.39 -12.81
N ASN A 128 7.11 -9.73 -11.53
CA ASN A 128 6.24 -10.69 -10.87
C ASN A 128 4.99 -9.97 -10.30
N LEU A 129 3.85 -10.17 -10.93
CA LEU A 129 2.59 -9.54 -10.52
C LEU A 129 2.05 -10.10 -9.19
N LEU A 130 2.47 -11.32 -8.80
CA LEU A 130 2.10 -11.88 -7.50
C LEU A 130 2.85 -11.15 -6.38
N ASP A 131 4.17 -10.93 -6.54
CA ASP A 131 4.98 -10.20 -5.57
C ASP A 131 4.53 -8.75 -5.44
N LEU A 132 4.26 -8.08 -6.59
CA LEU A 132 3.73 -6.72 -6.61
C LEU A 132 2.37 -6.61 -5.90
N THR A 133 1.51 -7.62 -6.07
CA THR A 133 0.22 -7.68 -5.37
C THR A 133 0.40 -7.88 -3.87
N LEU A 134 1.29 -8.79 -3.48
CA LEU A 134 1.60 -9.06 -2.07
C LEU A 134 2.17 -7.83 -1.37
N GLU A 135 3.14 -7.17 -1.99
CA GLU A 135 3.73 -5.91 -1.52
C GLU A 135 2.64 -4.85 -1.28
N THR A 136 1.80 -4.63 -2.31
CA THR A 136 0.73 -3.64 -2.22
C THR A 136 -0.26 -3.94 -1.10
N ILE A 137 -0.67 -5.20 -0.94
CA ILE A 137 -1.56 -5.59 0.15
C ILE A 137 -0.88 -5.37 1.49
N THR A 138 0.39 -5.76 1.65
CA THR A 138 1.17 -5.63 2.87
C THR A 138 1.26 -4.17 3.33
N LEU A 139 1.54 -3.25 2.41
CA LEU A 139 1.66 -1.82 2.71
C LEU A 139 0.31 -1.16 3.07
N ASN A 140 -0.81 -1.80 2.71
CA ASN A 140 -2.15 -1.26 2.94
C ASN A 140 -2.97 -2.03 4.01
N ILE A 141 -2.37 -3.03 4.65
CA ILE A 141 -2.96 -3.71 5.81
C ILE A 141 -2.92 -2.77 7.01
N ASN A 142 -4.00 -2.75 7.79
CA ASN A 142 -4.00 -2.01 9.05
C ASN A 142 -3.26 -2.82 10.12
N ASP A 143 -2.18 -2.26 10.68
CA ASP A 143 -1.38 -2.91 11.73
C ASP A 143 -2.18 -3.09 13.04
N PHE A 144 -3.15 -2.22 13.30
CA PHE A 144 -3.99 -2.22 14.49
C PHE A 144 -5.47 -2.21 14.16
N PRO A 145 -6.01 -3.29 13.54
CA PRO A 145 -7.39 -3.33 13.13
C PRO A 145 -8.33 -3.24 14.33
N ARG A 146 -9.30 -2.34 14.25
CA ARG A 146 -10.31 -2.14 15.29
C ARG A 146 -11.70 -2.17 14.69
N LYS A 147 -12.61 -2.79 15.41
CA LYS A 147 -14.02 -2.77 15.07
C LYS A 147 -14.60 -1.39 15.39
N ASP A 148 -15.49 -0.91 14.55
CA ASP A 148 -16.15 0.37 14.74
C ASP A 148 -16.90 0.44 16.08
N GLY A 149 -16.84 1.61 16.72
CA GLY A 149 -17.54 1.86 17.98
C GLY A 149 -16.85 1.36 19.24
N ILE A 150 -15.63 0.77 19.13
CA ILE A 150 -14.87 0.39 20.32
C ILE A 150 -14.16 1.61 20.89
N VAL A 151 -14.52 1.95 22.13
CA VAL A 151 -13.84 2.96 22.94
C VAL A 151 -12.86 2.23 23.85
N ILE A 152 -11.56 2.56 23.75
CA ILE A 152 -10.57 2.07 24.69
C ILE A 152 -10.53 3.08 25.84
N GLU A 153 -10.99 2.64 27.01
CA GLU A 153 -10.77 3.41 28.22
C GLU A 153 -9.27 3.44 28.55
N PRO A 154 -8.69 4.59 28.86
CA PRO A 154 -7.29 4.67 29.24
C PRO A 154 -7.05 3.83 30.51
N VAL A 155 -6.16 2.84 30.42
CA VAL A 155 -5.73 2.08 31.58
C VAL A 155 -4.82 2.96 32.41
N LEU A 156 -5.37 3.54 33.47
CA LEU A 156 -4.63 4.37 34.41
C LEU A 156 -3.99 3.45 35.46
N SER A 157 -2.66 3.44 35.52
CA SER A 157 -1.89 2.71 36.53
C SER A 157 -1.14 3.69 37.43
N ALA A 158 -1.23 3.49 38.73
CA ALA A 158 -0.44 4.22 39.72
C ALA A 158 -0.10 3.32 40.90
N PRO A 159 1.00 3.54 41.63
CA PRO A 159 1.29 2.91 42.89
C PRO A 159 0.19 3.14 43.93
N GLU A 160 0.09 2.24 44.90
CA GLU A 160 -0.90 2.35 45.97
C GLU A 160 -0.77 3.70 46.73
N GLY A 161 -1.90 4.45 46.80
CA GLY A 161 -1.92 5.77 47.43
C GLY A 161 -1.58 6.96 46.53
N VAL A 162 -1.24 6.72 45.26
CA VAL A 162 -0.97 7.78 44.28
C VAL A 162 -2.13 7.88 43.31
N LYS A 163 -2.61 9.10 43.03
CA LYS A 163 -3.65 9.33 42.04
C LYS A 163 -3.06 9.14 40.63
N PRO A 164 -3.67 8.29 39.77
CA PRO A 164 -3.19 8.10 38.41
C PRO A 164 -3.14 9.42 37.63
N LEU A 165 -2.09 9.61 36.83
CA LEU A 165 -1.98 10.74 35.94
C LEU A 165 -2.91 10.51 34.73
N THR A 166 -3.72 11.50 34.42
CA THR A 166 -4.53 11.52 33.19
C THR A 166 -3.79 12.26 32.08
N ASP A 167 -4.13 12.01 30.82
CA ASP A 167 -3.55 12.70 29.66
C ASP A 167 -3.65 14.23 29.79
N ASP A 168 -4.73 14.72 30.40
CA ASP A 168 -4.91 16.16 30.63
C ASP A 168 -3.98 16.71 31.72
N ALA A 169 -3.62 15.89 32.71
CA ALA A 169 -2.68 16.27 33.76
C ALA A 169 -1.21 16.30 33.27
N VAL A 170 -0.90 15.55 32.20
CA VAL A 170 0.46 15.45 31.65
C VAL A 170 0.72 16.52 30.58
N LYS A 171 -0.31 17.21 30.06
CA LYS A 171 -0.13 18.28 29.07
C LYS A 171 0.63 19.46 29.65
N PRO A 172 1.89 19.72 29.25
CA PRO A 172 2.74 20.74 29.89
C PRO A 172 2.18 22.18 29.72
N PHE A 173 1.27 22.36 28.78
CA PHE A 173 0.66 23.67 28.48
C PHE A 173 -0.81 23.78 28.89
N ALA A 174 -1.36 22.85 29.64
CA ALA A 174 -2.75 22.90 30.09
C ALA A 174 -3.05 24.17 30.92
N GLY A 175 -2.06 24.65 31.70
CA GLY A 175 -2.16 25.89 32.45
C GLY A 175 -2.24 27.20 31.64
N LEU A 176 -1.84 27.16 30.35
CA LEU A 176 -1.87 28.31 29.45
C LEU A 176 -3.27 28.61 28.89
N ALA A 177 -4.21 27.67 28.98
CA ALA A 177 -5.58 27.87 28.53
C ALA A 177 -6.26 29.05 29.26
N GLY A 178 -6.04 29.15 30.57
CA GLY A 178 -6.55 30.28 31.37
C GLY A 178 -5.89 31.64 31.05
N LEU A 179 -4.65 31.64 30.53
CA LEU A 179 -3.97 32.87 30.12
C LEU A 179 -4.53 33.42 28.80
N ARG A 180 -4.87 32.50 27.88
CA ARG A 180 -5.49 32.86 26.59
C ARG A 180 -6.85 33.51 26.77
N ASP A 181 -7.63 33.06 27.76
CA ASP A 181 -8.96 33.63 28.01
C ASP A 181 -8.87 35.03 28.64
N LYS A 182 -7.84 35.26 29.48
CA LYS A 182 -7.56 36.60 30.05
C LYS A 182 -7.00 37.62 29.05
N LEU A 183 -6.46 37.19 27.91
CA LEU A 183 -5.96 38.09 26.85
C LEU A 183 -7.05 38.47 25.83
N LYS A 184 -8.26 37.90 25.96
CA LYS A 184 -9.42 38.24 25.12
C LYS A 184 -10.41 39.21 25.75
N GLU A 185 -10.19 39.58 27.01
CA GLU A 185 -10.85 40.71 27.70
C GLU A 185 -10.04 42.01 27.54
#